data_26f8ba19fbdb5b3b0163730892fabe15
#
_entry.id   26f8ba19fbdb5b3b0163730892fabe15
#
_cell.length_a   1.000
_cell.length_b   1.000
_cell.length_c   1.000
_cell.angle_alpha   90.00
_cell.angle_beta   90.00
_cell.angle_gamma   90.00
#
_symmetry.space_group_name_H-M   'P 1'
#
loop_
_entity.id
_entity.type
_entity.pdbx_description
1 polymer ?
#
loop_
_entity_poly.entity_id
_entity_poly.type
_entity_poly.pdbx_seq_one_letter_code
_entity_poly.pdbx_strand_id
1 'polypeptide(L)'
;MTNPRISYQMSNARQPLVPPEGKPLIVHLVVNVEHWRFDHAMPRKIITAPHGAESVPDIPNYSWAEYGMRCGMPRILEIFGTRGLPASTSINAGVVDAYPECAEAMLKAGWEFIGHSMHQKSMQDEDDEASLIRNALDKLESFTGVKPRGWLSPGLKETLDTPDILKSSGIDYVCDWVVDDLPAWMTTKNGPLIAMPYNLEINDSVIYAVEKHVTSEIYQRFTNTIAALEKELATNPRIFALGLHPHLIGVPHRIGYLEKMVDDLLRRDDTVFMTGSQIADWFIAAGEPPTAAD
;
A
#
# COMPACT_ATOMS: atom_id res chain seq x y z
N MET A 1 19.63 -4.42 -20.04
CA MET A 1 19.31 -3.15 -19.33
C MET A 1 18.88 -3.54 -17.92
N THR A 2 19.46 -2.97 -16.90
CA THR A 2 19.08 -3.15 -15.49
C THR A 2 18.00 -2.12 -15.13
N ASN A 3 17.61 -2.03 -13.85
CA ASN A 3 16.66 -1.02 -13.37
C ASN A 3 17.17 0.39 -13.71
N PRO A 4 16.40 1.21 -14.46
CA PRO A 4 16.88 2.51 -14.94
C PRO A 4 16.84 3.62 -13.87
N ARG A 5 16.17 3.38 -12.73
CA ARG A 5 15.89 4.41 -11.73
C ARG A 5 16.49 4.13 -10.36
N ILE A 6 16.73 2.85 -10.04
CA ILE A 6 17.26 2.42 -8.74
C ILE A 6 18.53 1.61 -8.99
N SER A 7 19.65 2.10 -8.47
CA SER A 7 20.94 1.41 -8.57
C SER A 7 20.88 0.07 -7.84
N TYR A 8 21.37 -0.99 -8.49
CA TYR A 8 21.44 -2.30 -7.88
C TYR A 8 22.44 -2.32 -6.72
N GLN A 9 21.96 -2.79 -5.59
CA GLN A 9 22.78 -3.09 -4.42
C GLN A 9 22.19 -4.29 -3.70
N MET A 10 23.01 -5.24 -3.30
CA MET A 10 22.56 -6.35 -2.43
C MET A 10 22.22 -5.80 -1.03
N SER A 11 21.13 -6.28 -0.43
CA SER A 11 20.66 -5.79 0.88
C SER A 11 21.72 -5.93 1.99
N ASN A 12 22.57 -6.97 1.94
CA ASN A 12 23.66 -7.19 2.89
C ASN A 12 24.90 -6.29 2.64
N ALA A 13 24.94 -5.57 1.51
CA ALA A 13 25.99 -4.59 1.21
C ALA A 13 25.58 -3.15 1.55
N ARG A 14 24.35 -2.95 2.04
CA ARG A 14 23.86 -1.64 2.48
C ARG A 14 24.51 -1.23 3.79
N GLN A 15 24.77 0.06 3.94
CA GLN A 15 25.18 0.60 5.25
C GLN A 15 24.07 0.40 6.28
N PRO A 16 24.40 -0.01 7.50
CA PRO A 16 23.41 -0.13 8.56
C PRO A 16 22.71 1.20 8.84
N LEU A 17 21.39 1.14 8.98
CA LEU A 17 20.58 2.28 9.38
C LEU A 17 20.28 2.20 10.89
N VAL A 18 20.16 3.35 11.53
CA VAL A 18 19.74 3.42 12.93
C VAL A 18 18.24 3.11 13.00
N PRO A 19 17.82 2.09 13.75
CA PRO A 19 16.40 1.77 13.87
C PRO A 19 15.59 2.92 14.50
N PRO A 20 14.38 3.20 14.01
CA PRO A 20 13.52 4.20 14.65
C PRO A 20 13.17 3.74 16.08
N GLU A 21 13.29 4.63 17.06
CA GLU A 21 13.05 4.32 18.48
C GLU A 21 13.86 3.12 19.03
N GLY A 22 14.95 2.74 18.35
CA GLY A 22 15.72 1.54 18.69
C GLY A 22 15.04 0.23 18.33
N LYS A 23 13.95 0.26 17.56
CA LYS A 23 13.12 -0.90 17.16
C LYS A 23 13.35 -1.25 15.71
N PRO A 24 14.03 -2.37 15.42
CA PRO A 24 14.46 -2.71 14.06
C PRO A 24 13.38 -3.30 13.16
N LEU A 25 12.26 -3.81 13.70
CA LEU A 25 11.13 -4.28 12.88
C LEU A 25 10.12 -3.15 12.73
N ILE A 26 10.07 -2.56 11.53
CA ILE A 26 9.15 -1.49 11.19
C ILE A 26 7.94 -2.10 10.49
N VAL A 27 6.74 -1.88 11.04
CA VAL A 27 5.49 -2.40 10.46
C VAL A 27 4.74 -1.26 9.78
N HIS A 28 4.44 -1.45 8.50
CA HIS A 28 3.62 -0.55 7.69
C HIS A 28 2.29 -1.23 7.34
N LEU A 29 1.21 -0.81 7.97
CA LEU A 29 -0.14 -1.28 7.68
C LEU A 29 -0.73 -0.45 6.53
N VAL A 30 -0.99 -1.08 5.39
CA VAL A 30 -1.54 -0.42 4.20
C VAL A 30 -2.89 -1.03 3.86
N VAL A 31 -3.96 -0.22 3.93
CA VAL A 31 -5.31 -0.64 3.55
C VAL A 31 -5.64 -0.02 2.19
N ASN A 32 -5.83 -0.87 1.19
CA ASN A 32 -6.17 -0.47 -0.16
C ASN A 32 -7.68 -0.29 -0.28
N VAL A 33 -8.11 0.94 -0.56
CA VAL A 33 -9.52 1.33 -0.62
C VAL A 33 -9.84 1.77 -2.03
N GLU A 34 -10.44 0.85 -2.78
CA GLU A 34 -10.56 0.93 -4.22
C GLU A 34 -11.97 1.35 -4.64
N HIS A 35 -12.07 2.30 -5.59
CA HIS A 35 -13.32 2.67 -6.25
C HIS A 35 -13.47 1.88 -7.56
N TRP A 36 -14.32 0.88 -7.54
CA TRP A 36 -14.72 0.11 -8.71
C TRP A 36 -16.02 0.70 -9.27
N ARG A 37 -15.98 1.14 -10.51
CA ARG A 37 -17.13 1.79 -11.14
C ARG A 37 -18.16 0.76 -11.57
N PHE A 38 -19.43 0.96 -11.15
CA PHE A 38 -20.54 0.06 -11.47
C PHE A 38 -20.83 -0.08 -12.97
N ASP A 39 -20.61 0.99 -13.72
CA ASP A 39 -20.86 1.10 -15.14
C ASP A 39 -19.67 0.70 -16.03
N HIS A 40 -18.63 0.08 -15.45
CA HIS A 40 -17.42 -0.36 -16.15
C HIS A 40 -17.13 -1.84 -15.91
N ALA A 41 -16.21 -2.39 -16.71
CA ALA A 41 -15.68 -3.73 -16.47
C ALA A 41 -14.98 -3.78 -15.10
N MET A 42 -15.22 -4.86 -14.35
CA MET A 42 -14.61 -5.03 -13.03
C MET A 42 -13.11 -5.27 -13.15
N PRO A 43 -12.27 -4.54 -12.38
CA PRO A 43 -10.81 -4.71 -12.38
C PRO A 43 -10.38 -6.12 -11.97
N ARG A 44 -11.21 -6.78 -11.16
CA ARG A 44 -10.98 -8.14 -10.69
C ARG A 44 -12.30 -8.89 -10.54
N LYS A 45 -12.25 -10.21 -10.74
CA LYS A 45 -13.43 -11.06 -10.69
C LYS A 45 -13.19 -12.23 -9.75
N ILE A 46 -14.10 -12.42 -8.79
CA ILE A 46 -14.17 -13.65 -7.98
C ILE A 46 -15.04 -14.70 -8.67
N ILE A 47 -16.05 -14.23 -9.41
CA ILE A 47 -16.92 -15.07 -10.22
C ILE A 47 -16.65 -14.72 -11.70
N THR A 48 -16.19 -15.71 -12.46
CA THR A 48 -16.11 -15.60 -13.93
C THR A 48 -17.50 -15.84 -14.53
N ALA A 49 -17.81 -15.16 -15.64
CA ALA A 49 -19.10 -15.33 -16.32
C ALA A 49 -19.31 -16.79 -16.71
N PRO A 50 -20.31 -17.49 -16.17
CA PRO A 50 -20.47 -18.95 -16.36
C PRO A 50 -20.88 -19.34 -17.78
N HIS A 51 -21.34 -18.39 -18.59
CA HIS A 51 -21.84 -18.61 -19.94
C HIS A 51 -21.09 -17.79 -21.01
N GLY A 52 -19.86 -17.41 -20.74
CA GLY A 52 -18.92 -16.89 -21.75
C GLY A 52 -19.05 -15.42 -22.11
N ALA A 53 -20.09 -14.71 -21.70
CA ALA A 53 -20.24 -13.27 -21.94
C ALA A 53 -20.00 -12.46 -20.67
N GLU A 54 -19.03 -11.56 -20.70
CA GLU A 54 -18.85 -10.57 -19.66
C GLU A 54 -19.92 -9.48 -19.80
N SER A 55 -20.64 -9.20 -18.71
CA SER A 55 -21.66 -8.15 -18.69
C SER A 55 -21.15 -6.90 -17.99
N VAL A 56 -21.61 -5.74 -18.45
CA VAL A 56 -21.53 -4.48 -17.74
C VAL A 56 -22.98 -4.00 -17.57
N PRO A 57 -23.44 -3.77 -16.34
CA PRO A 57 -22.74 -3.93 -15.06
C PRO A 57 -22.51 -5.40 -14.66
N ASP A 58 -21.40 -5.66 -13.98
CA ASP A 58 -21.05 -6.96 -13.40
C ASP A 58 -21.47 -6.97 -11.91
N ILE A 59 -22.74 -7.23 -11.67
CA ILE A 59 -23.36 -7.13 -10.34
C ILE A 59 -22.65 -7.99 -9.28
N PRO A 60 -22.33 -9.29 -9.51
CA PRO A 60 -21.74 -10.12 -8.47
C PRO A 60 -20.33 -9.66 -8.07
N ASN A 61 -19.48 -9.29 -9.02
CA ASN A 61 -18.12 -8.84 -8.72
C ASN A 61 -18.10 -7.42 -8.13
N TYR A 62 -18.96 -6.55 -8.59
CA TYR A 62 -19.15 -5.23 -7.99
C TYR A 62 -19.64 -5.35 -6.52
N SER A 63 -20.68 -6.15 -6.27
CA SER A 63 -21.23 -6.35 -4.94
C SER A 63 -20.23 -6.99 -3.98
N TRP A 64 -19.36 -7.87 -4.48
CA TRP A 64 -18.27 -8.44 -3.70
C TRP A 64 -17.28 -7.36 -3.23
N ALA A 65 -16.86 -6.45 -4.12
CA ALA A 65 -15.98 -5.34 -3.76
C ALA A 65 -16.67 -4.38 -2.77
N GLU A 66 -17.94 -4.03 -3.04
CA GLU A 66 -18.71 -3.12 -2.19
C GLU A 66 -18.99 -3.70 -0.79
N TYR A 67 -19.11 -5.04 -0.65
CA TYR A 67 -19.18 -5.68 0.66
C TYR A 67 -17.97 -5.32 1.54
N GLY A 68 -16.79 -5.17 0.94
CA GLY A 68 -15.61 -4.72 1.64
C GLY A 68 -15.80 -3.35 2.29
N MET A 69 -16.35 -2.40 1.55
CA MET A 69 -16.62 -1.04 2.04
C MET A 69 -17.67 -1.03 3.15
N ARG A 70 -18.75 -1.81 2.98
CA ARG A 70 -19.87 -1.86 3.92
C ARG A 70 -19.59 -2.63 5.20
N CYS A 71 -18.88 -3.74 5.10
CA CYS A 71 -18.73 -4.70 6.20
C CYS A 71 -17.26 -4.96 6.58
N GLY A 72 -16.35 -4.97 5.62
CA GLY A 72 -14.94 -5.26 5.85
C GLY A 72 -14.21 -4.10 6.51
N MET A 73 -14.40 -2.88 6.01
CA MET A 73 -13.74 -1.69 6.53
C MET A 73 -14.07 -1.41 8.00
N PRO A 74 -15.33 -1.46 8.47
CA PRO A 74 -15.62 -1.30 9.89
C PRO A 74 -14.85 -2.25 10.80
N ARG A 75 -14.66 -3.52 10.38
CA ARG A 75 -13.88 -4.51 11.14
C ARG A 75 -12.40 -4.15 11.21
N ILE A 76 -11.82 -3.69 10.11
CA ILE A 76 -10.41 -3.27 10.06
C ILE A 76 -10.19 -2.03 10.94
N LEU A 77 -11.09 -1.03 10.82
CA LEU A 77 -11.07 0.18 11.65
C LEU A 77 -11.16 -0.15 13.14
N GLU A 78 -12.01 -1.09 13.53
CA GLU A 78 -12.15 -1.55 14.92
C GLU A 78 -10.87 -2.22 15.42
N ILE A 79 -10.28 -3.13 14.64
CA ILE A 79 -9.03 -3.83 15.02
C ILE A 79 -7.90 -2.83 15.24
N PHE A 80 -7.72 -1.89 14.33
CA PHE A 80 -6.64 -0.91 14.43
C PHE A 80 -6.92 0.15 15.50
N GLY A 81 -8.15 0.65 15.57
CA GLY A 81 -8.56 1.68 16.53
C GLY A 81 -8.49 1.21 17.98
N THR A 82 -8.94 -0.01 18.29
CA THR A 82 -8.89 -0.57 19.65
C THR A 82 -7.47 -0.83 20.13
N ARG A 83 -6.50 -0.94 19.21
CA ARG A 83 -5.08 -1.15 19.50
C ARG A 83 -4.22 0.10 19.34
N GLY A 84 -4.82 1.24 18.94
CA GLY A 84 -4.10 2.50 18.72
C GLY A 84 -3.06 2.41 17.60
N LEU A 85 -3.29 1.59 16.56
CA LEU A 85 -2.33 1.36 15.50
C LEU A 85 -2.43 2.44 14.42
N PRO A 86 -1.30 3.05 14.02
CA PRO A 86 -1.27 3.90 12.84
C PRO A 86 -1.43 3.03 11.57
N ALA A 87 -2.08 3.59 10.57
CA ALA A 87 -2.21 2.95 9.26
C ALA A 87 -2.15 3.99 8.14
N SER A 88 -1.79 3.51 6.95
CA SER A 88 -1.94 4.26 5.70
C SER A 88 -3.08 3.66 4.89
N THR A 89 -3.88 4.50 4.24
CA THR A 89 -4.84 4.05 3.23
C THR A 89 -4.34 4.43 1.85
N SER A 90 -4.12 3.43 0.99
CA SER A 90 -3.95 3.63 -0.45
C SER A 90 -5.35 3.76 -1.04
N ILE A 91 -5.75 4.98 -1.41
CA ILE A 91 -7.14 5.30 -1.70
C ILE A 91 -7.32 5.89 -3.09
N ASN A 92 -8.21 5.30 -3.90
CA ASN A 92 -8.68 6.01 -5.09
C ASN A 92 -9.45 7.26 -4.67
N ALA A 93 -9.11 8.41 -5.24
CA ALA A 93 -9.73 9.68 -4.86
C ALA A 93 -11.25 9.72 -5.09
N GLY A 94 -11.77 8.89 -6.01
CA GLY A 94 -13.20 8.73 -6.23
C GLY A 94 -13.97 8.12 -5.04
N VAL A 95 -13.28 7.49 -4.09
CA VAL A 95 -13.90 6.94 -2.85
C VAL A 95 -14.51 8.06 -2.01
N VAL A 96 -13.91 9.25 -2.01
CA VAL A 96 -14.41 10.39 -1.23
C VAL A 96 -15.85 10.75 -1.60
N ASP A 97 -16.20 10.63 -2.89
CA ASP A 97 -17.58 10.89 -3.34
C ASP A 97 -18.46 9.64 -3.27
N ALA A 98 -17.90 8.47 -3.63
CA ALA A 98 -18.69 7.25 -3.74
C ALA A 98 -19.01 6.62 -2.36
N TYR A 99 -18.10 6.76 -1.39
CA TYR A 99 -18.22 6.17 -0.06
C TYR A 99 -17.77 7.15 1.02
N PRO A 100 -18.44 8.34 1.15
CA PRO A 100 -17.98 9.41 2.04
C PRO A 100 -17.86 8.98 3.50
N GLU A 101 -18.80 8.19 4.01
CA GLU A 101 -18.74 7.68 5.39
C GLU A 101 -17.48 6.84 5.65
N CYS A 102 -17.04 6.07 4.65
CA CYS A 102 -15.82 5.26 4.74
C CYS A 102 -14.57 6.17 4.76
N ALA A 103 -14.52 7.16 3.88
CA ALA A 103 -13.42 8.13 3.82
C ALA A 103 -13.32 8.96 5.12
N GLU A 104 -14.46 9.46 5.63
CA GLU A 104 -14.54 10.20 6.89
C GLU A 104 -14.10 9.34 8.11
N ALA A 105 -14.47 8.06 8.14
CA ALA A 105 -14.08 7.16 9.21
C ALA A 105 -12.56 6.96 9.28
N MET A 106 -11.89 6.81 8.12
CA MET A 106 -10.43 6.71 8.04
C MET A 106 -9.76 8.03 8.44
N LEU A 107 -10.28 9.17 7.98
CA LEU A 107 -9.79 10.49 8.36
C LEU A 107 -9.90 10.72 9.87
N LYS A 108 -11.05 10.38 10.46
CA LYS A 108 -11.29 10.46 11.91
C LYS A 108 -10.37 9.53 12.71
N ALA A 109 -10.03 8.38 12.15
CA ALA A 109 -9.07 7.44 12.74
C ALA A 109 -7.60 7.93 12.64
N GLY A 110 -7.34 9.06 11.97
CA GLY A 110 -6.00 9.62 11.80
C GLY A 110 -5.12 8.84 10.83
N TRP A 111 -5.70 8.10 9.90
CA TRP A 111 -4.93 7.37 8.91
C TRP A 111 -4.27 8.32 7.90
N GLU A 112 -3.08 7.96 7.44
CA GLU A 112 -2.44 8.62 6.31
C GLU A 112 -3.16 8.27 5.00
N PHE A 113 -3.38 9.26 4.14
CA PHE A 113 -3.95 9.07 2.81
C PHE A 113 -2.84 9.06 1.76
N ILE A 114 -2.65 7.92 1.11
CA ILE A 114 -1.73 7.69 -0.01
C ILE A 114 -2.53 7.75 -1.32
N GLY A 115 -2.08 8.50 -2.31
CA GLY A 115 -2.73 8.59 -3.61
C GLY A 115 -2.74 7.25 -4.34
N HIS A 116 -3.88 6.90 -4.94
CA HIS A 116 -4.10 5.65 -5.70
C HIS A 116 -4.93 5.89 -6.96
N SER A 117 -4.63 6.97 -7.71
CA SER A 117 -5.42 7.40 -8.86
C SER A 117 -6.87 7.80 -8.49
N MET A 118 -7.70 8.10 -9.49
CA MET A 118 -9.12 8.43 -9.29
C MET A 118 -9.99 7.19 -9.10
N HIS A 119 -9.71 6.13 -9.86
CA HIS A 119 -10.44 4.86 -9.91
C HIS A 119 -9.46 3.70 -10.05
N GLN A 120 -9.92 2.47 -9.82
CA GLN A 120 -9.10 1.27 -9.97
C GLN A 120 -8.89 0.92 -11.44
N LYS A 121 -7.97 1.66 -12.08
CA LYS A 121 -7.55 1.49 -13.46
C LYS A 121 -6.04 1.69 -13.58
N SER A 122 -5.36 0.86 -14.39
CA SER A 122 -3.91 0.96 -14.62
C SER A 122 -3.51 2.34 -15.14
N MET A 123 -2.41 2.91 -14.62
CA MET A 123 -1.86 4.17 -15.12
C MET A 123 -1.42 4.06 -16.58
N GLN A 124 -1.04 2.85 -17.02
CA GLN A 124 -0.65 2.58 -18.43
C GLN A 124 -1.81 2.68 -19.42
N ASP A 125 -3.05 2.67 -18.93
CA ASP A 125 -4.27 2.77 -19.73
C ASP A 125 -4.87 4.20 -19.71
N GLU A 126 -4.12 5.18 -19.17
CA GLU A 126 -4.58 6.57 -19.08
C GLU A 126 -3.94 7.45 -20.16
N ASP A 127 -4.76 8.25 -20.85
CA ASP A 127 -4.30 9.14 -21.92
C ASP A 127 -3.53 10.37 -21.40
N ASP A 128 -3.92 10.90 -20.22
CA ASP A 128 -3.27 12.04 -19.55
C ASP A 128 -2.99 11.72 -18.07
N GLU A 129 -1.97 10.92 -17.86
CA GLU A 129 -1.53 10.47 -16.55
C GLU A 129 -1.21 11.65 -15.62
N ALA A 130 -0.55 12.69 -16.13
CA ALA A 130 -0.12 13.82 -15.32
C ALA A 130 -1.32 14.62 -14.77
N SER A 131 -2.34 14.85 -15.57
CA SER A 131 -3.58 15.51 -15.09
C SER A 131 -4.36 14.62 -14.15
N LEU A 132 -4.41 13.31 -14.41
CA LEU A 132 -5.08 12.35 -13.54
C LEU A 132 -4.45 12.32 -12.16
N ILE A 133 -3.12 12.24 -12.08
CA ILE A 133 -2.39 12.26 -10.80
C ILE A 133 -2.67 13.55 -10.04
N ARG A 134 -2.52 14.71 -10.69
CA ARG A 134 -2.80 16.01 -10.04
C ARG A 134 -4.22 16.07 -9.50
N ASN A 135 -5.22 15.73 -10.32
CA ASN A 135 -6.63 15.76 -9.93
C ASN A 135 -6.92 14.84 -8.73
N ALA A 136 -6.30 13.66 -8.69
CA ALA A 136 -6.45 12.74 -7.58
C ALA A 136 -5.83 13.31 -6.29
N LEU A 137 -4.62 13.87 -6.38
CA LEU A 137 -3.95 14.48 -5.23
C LEU A 137 -4.69 15.71 -4.71
N ASP A 138 -5.12 16.61 -5.60
CA ASP A 138 -5.87 17.81 -5.25
C ASP A 138 -7.20 17.47 -4.56
N LYS A 139 -7.87 16.42 -5.02
CA LYS A 139 -9.11 15.93 -4.40
C LYS A 139 -8.87 15.40 -3.00
N LEU A 140 -7.83 14.60 -2.81
CA LEU A 140 -7.49 14.07 -1.49
C LEU A 140 -7.02 15.18 -0.54
N GLU A 141 -6.23 16.15 -1.02
CA GLU A 141 -5.83 17.32 -0.24
C GLU A 141 -7.04 18.17 0.17
N SER A 142 -7.96 18.41 -0.76
CA SER A 142 -9.19 19.14 -0.47
C SER A 142 -10.06 18.46 0.58
N PHE A 143 -10.08 17.13 0.61
CA PHE A 143 -10.85 16.36 1.58
C PHE A 143 -10.16 16.28 2.94
N THR A 144 -8.86 16.01 2.98
CA THR A 144 -8.12 15.75 4.23
C THR A 144 -7.54 17.02 4.85
N GLY A 145 -7.38 18.09 4.06
CA GLY A 145 -6.62 19.29 4.45
C GLY A 145 -5.11 19.10 4.42
N VAL A 146 -4.63 17.92 4.00
CA VAL A 146 -3.20 17.57 3.96
C VAL A 146 -2.86 16.98 2.59
N LYS A 147 -1.80 17.49 1.97
CA LYS A 147 -1.33 16.97 0.70
C LYS A 147 -0.78 15.55 0.87
N PRO A 148 -1.21 14.57 0.06
CA PRO A 148 -0.63 13.24 0.08
C PRO A 148 0.87 13.28 -0.23
N ARG A 149 1.66 12.55 0.54
CA ARG A 149 3.11 12.43 0.37
C ARG A 149 3.51 11.11 -0.30
N GLY A 150 2.62 10.14 -0.31
CA GLY A 150 2.83 8.82 -0.88
C GLY A 150 1.92 8.53 -2.07
N TRP A 151 2.37 7.59 -2.91
CA TRP A 151 1.62 7.08 -4.05
C TRP A 151 1.76 5.56 -4.16
N LEU A 152 0.69 4.91 -4.56
CA LEU A 152 0.64 3.51 -5.01
C LEU A 152 -0.22 3.47 -6.26
N SER A 153 0.33 3.09 -7.40
CA SER A 153 -0.45 2.98 -8.64
C SER A 153 -1.40 1.78 -8.59
N PRO A 154 -2.61 1.87 -9.16
CA PRO A 154 -3.52 0.73 -9.27
C PRO A 154 -2.84 -0.49 -9.88
N GLY A 155 -2.80 -1.60 -9.11
CA GLY A 155 -2.11 -2.82 -9.49
C GLY A 155 -0.60 -2.69 -9.63
N LEU A 156 0.04 -1.67 -9.06
CA LEU A 156 1.46 -1.33 -9.18
C LEU A 156 1.88 -1.09 -10.65
N LYS A 157 0.92 -0.73 -11.51
CA LYS A 157 1.13 -0.56 -12.95
C LYS A 157 1.29 0.91 -13.30
N GLU A 158 2.50 1.39 -13.14
CA GLU A 158 2.90 2.73 -13.57
C GLU A 158 3.49 2.75 -14.99
N THR A 159 3.65 3.94 -15.56
CA THR A 159 4.43 4.17 -16.77
C THR A 159 5.89 4.47 -16.40
N LEU A 160 6.75 4.57 -17.40
CA LEU A 160 8.14 5.01 -17.14
C LEU A 160 8.23 6.47 -16.71
N ASP A 161 7.21 7.29 -16.98
CA ASP A 161 7.18 8.71 -16.62
C ASP A 161 6.49 8.95 -15.27
N THR A 162 5.74 8.00 -14.73
CA THR A 162 5.03 8.12 -13.44
C THR A 162 5.91 8.67 -12.32
N PRO A 163 7.14 8.15 -12.06
CA PRO A 163 7.97 8.67 -10.97
C PRO A 163 8.38 10.13 -11.16
N ASP A 164 8.60 10.57 -12.41
CA ASP A 164 8.94 11.97 -12.71
C ASP A 164 7.72 12.88 -12.44
N ILE A 165 6.51 12.44 -12.82
CA ILE A 165 5.26 13.16 -12.58
C ILE A 165 4.96 13.22 -11.08
N LEU A 166 5.10 12.12 -10.36
CA LEU A 166 4.90 12.06 -8.91
C LEU A 166 5.82 13.04 -8.20
N LYS A 167 7.12 13.03 -8.51
CA LYS A 167 8.08 13.94 -7.89
C LYS A 167 7.77 15.39 -8.20
N SER A 168 7.40 15.74 -9.43
CA SER A 168 6.99 17.10 -9.80
C SER A 168 5.70 17.54 -9.12
N SER A 169 4.85 16.58 -8.72
CA SER A 169 3.60 16.80 -7.99
C SER A 169 3.80 16.87 -6.46
N GLY A 170 5.04 16.76 -5.97
CA GLY A 170 5.39 16.87 -4.56
C GLY A 170 5.26 15.58 -3.76
N ILE A 171 5.24 14.43 -4.41
CA ILE A 171 5.28 13.13 -3.75
C ILE A 171 6.70 12.82 -3.27
N ASP A 172 6.81 12.25 -2.07
CA ASP A 172 8.08 11.89 -1.45
C ASP A 172 8.42 10.41 -1.64
N TYR A 173 7.41 9.53 -1.70
CA TYR A 173 7.62 8.10 -1.86
C TYR A 173 6.55 7.43 -2.74
N VAL A 174 6.96 6.34 -3.41
CA VAL A 174 6.11 5.48 -4.23
C VAL A 174 6.27 4.02 -3.80
N CYS A 175 5.16 3.27 -3.77
CA CYS A 175 5.12 1.88 -3.33
C CYS A 175 5.19 0.85 -4.48
N ASP A 176 5.29 1.30 -5.73
CA ASP A 176 5.19 0.43 -6.91
C ASP A 176 6.44 -0.41 -7.17
N TRP A 177 7.60 0.02 -6.65
CA TRP A 177 8.89 -0.62 -6.87
C TRP A 177 9.31 -1.48 -5.69
N VAL A 178 8.85 -2.72 -5.69
CA VAL A 178 9.11 -3.69 -4.61
C VAL A 178 10.48 -4.33 -4.83
N VAL A 179 11.55 -3.66 -4.44
CA VAL A 179 12.94 -4.04 -4.75
C VAL A 179 13.78 -4.43 -3.55
N ASP A 180 13.35 -4.07 -2.33
CA ASP A 180 14.12 -4.28 -1.10
C ASP A 180 13.18 -4.31 0.12
N ASP A 181 13.66 -4.81 1.25
CA ASP A 181 12.99 -4.73 2.56
C ASP A 181 13.26 -3.40 3.29
N LEU A 182 14.02 -2.50 2.69
CA LEU A 182 14.28 -1.13 3.13
C LEU A 182 13.98 -0.14 2.02
N PRO A 183 13.63 1.11 2.33
CA PRO A 183 13.43 2.12 1.30
C PRO A 183 14.70 2.30 0.47
N ALA A 184 14.52 2.59 -0.80
CA ALA A 184 15.62 2.85 -1.73
C ALA A 184 15.43 4.19 -2.41
N TRP A 185 16.52 4.90 -2.67
CA TRP A 185 16.47 6.12 -3.47
C TRP A 185 16.27 5.79 -4.95
N MET A 186 15.31 6.48 -5.55
CA MET A 186 14.97 6.41 -6.96
C MET A 186 15.34 7.72 -7.63
N THR A 187 16.00 7.65 -8.78
CA THR A 187 16.33 8.83 -9.61
C THR A 187 15.13 9.24 -10.45
N THR A 188 14.78 10.53 -10.40
CA THR A 188 13.79 11.16 -11.28
C THR A 188 14.36 12.44 -11.91
N LYS A 189 13.73 12.95 -12.97
CA LYS A 189 14.09 14.23 -13.59
C LYS A 189 13.92 15.44 -12.66
N ASN A 190 13.11 15.28 -11.60
CA ASN A 190 12.71 16.35 -10.68
C ASN A 190 13.31 16.19 -9.28
N GLY A 191 14.35 15.37 -9.13
CA GLY A 191 15.01 15.09 -7.85
C GLY A 191 14.73 13.67 -7.33
N PRO A 192 15.27 13.32 -6.17
CA PRO A 192 15.14 11.97 -5.62
C PRO A 192 13.71 11.68 -5.15
N LEU A 193 13.25 10.46 -5.39
CA LEU A 193 12.01 9.87 -4.89
C LEU A 193 12.36 8.64 -4.08
N ILE A 194 11.55 8.25 -3.13
CA ILE A 194 11.76 7.04 -2.33
C ILE A 194 10.92 5.90 -2.89
N ALA A 195 11.56 4.77 -3.24
CA ALA A 195 10.88 3.50 -3.43
C ALA A 195 10.63 2.89 -2.05
N MET A 196 9.36 2.86 -1.63
CA MET A 196 8.92 2.37 -0.33
C MET A 196 8.61 0.87 -0.40
N PRO A 197 9.12 0.06 0.52
CA PRO A 197 8.76 -1.35 0.57
C PRO A 197 7.25 -1.58 0.67
N TYR A 198 6.72 -2.43 -0.21
CA TYR A 198 5.33 -2.87 -0.22
C TYR A 198 5.28 -4.35 -0.63
N ASN A 199 5.18 -5.23 0.36
CA ASN A 199 5.35 -6.66 0.13
C ASN A 199 4.20 -7.25 -0.70
N LEU A 200 4.54 -7.97 -1.76
CA LEU A 200 3.56 -8.70 -2.57
C LEU A 200 3.22 -10.07 -1.97
N GLU A 201 4.18 -10.70 -1.30
CA GLU A 201 4.03 -12.03 -0.69
C GLU A 201 3.10 -12.02 0.52
N ILE A 202 3.02 -10.88 1.24
CA ILE A 202 2.13 -10.67 2.40
C ILE A 202 1.05 -9.64 2.03
N ASN A 203 0.45 -9.86 0.88
CA ASN A 203 -0.64 -9.05 0.36
C ASN A 203 -1.87 -9.95 0.17
N ASP A 204 -2.98 -9.63 0.82
CA ASP A 204 -4.19 -10.44 0.77
C ASP A 204 -4.77 -10.56 -0.64
N SER A 205 -4.52 -9.55 -1.50
CA SER A 205 -4.89 -9.57 -2.90
C SER A 205 -4.11 -10.63 -3.69
N VAL A 206 -2.79 -10.70 -3.49
CA VAL A 206 -1.95 -11.72 -4.14
C VAL A 206 -2.35 -13.11 -3.63
N ILE A 207 -2.43 -13.29 -2.31
CA ILE A 207 -2.71 -14.58 -1.69
C ILE A 207 -4.10 -15.11 -2.10
N TYR A 208 -5.15 -14.30 -1.97
CA TYR A 208 -6.52 -14.79 -2.10
C TYR A 208 -7.14 -14.62 -3.47
N ALA A 209 -6.76 -13.58 -4.20
CA ALA A 209 -7.40 -13.29 -5.48
C ALA A 209 -6.53 -13.67 -6.69
N VAL A 210 -5.21 -13.66 -6.57
CA VAL A 210 -4.30 -14.07 -7.65
C VAL A 210 -3.94 -15.54 -7.51
N GLU A 211 -3.34 -15.92 -6.38
CA GLU A 211 -2.85 -17.29 -6.12
C GLU A 211 -3.95 -18.23 -5.64
N LYS A 212 -5.06 -17.70 -5.12
CA LYS A 212 -6.25 -18.46 -4.65
C LYS A 212 -5.97 -19.45 -3.54
N HIS A 213 -5.10 -19.06 -2.61
CA HIS A 213 -4.74 -19.88 -1.46
C HIS A 213 -5.86 -19.97 -0.41
N VAL A 214 -5.72 -20.96 0.47
CA VAL A 214 -6.61 -21.15 1.62
C VAL A 214 -6.49 -20.00 2.63
N THR A 215 -7.53 -19.83 3.44
CA THR A 215 -7.67 -18.71 4.37
C THR A 215 -6.49 -18.54 5.34
N SER A 216 -5.89 -19.64 5.81
CA SER A 216 -4.77 -19.62 6.77
C SER A 216 -3.42 -19.21 6.15
N GLU A 217 -3.31 -19.18 4.84
CA GLU A 217 -2.04 -18.93 4.14
C GLU A 217 -1.40 -17.61 4.55
N ILE A 218 -2.18 -16.53 4.68
CA ILE A 218 -1.65 -15.22 5.08
C ILE A 218 -0.93 -15.28 6.43
N TYR A 219 -1.46 -16.03 7.38
CA TYR A 219 -0.85 -16.17 8.70
C TYR A 219 0.39 -17.08 8.65
N GLN A 220 0.38 -18.10 7.81
CA GLN A 220 1.56 -18.96 7.61
C GLN A 220 2.71 -18.17 6.97
N ARG A 221 2.43 -17.37 5.94
CA ARG A 221 3.44 -16.48 5.33
C ARG A 221 3.93 -15.43 6.30
N PHE A 222 3.03 -14.82 7.06
CA PHE A 222 3.38 -13.89 8.12
C PHE A 222 4.39 -14.50 9.10
N THR A 223 4.10 -15.65 9.68
CA THR A 223 4.98 -16.28 10.67
C THR A 223 6.35 -16.65 10.08
N ASN A 224 6.36 -17.18 8.86
CA ASN A 224 7.61 -17.53 8.17
C ASN A 224 8.44 -16.28 7.83
N THR A 225 7.79 -15.20 7.39
CA THR A 225 8.47 -13.94 7.05
C THR A 225 9.09 -13.32 8.31
N ILE A 226 8.32 -13.20 9.40
CA ILE A 226 8.86 -12.68 10.66
C ILE A 226 10.05 -13.51 11.15
N ALA A 227 9.96 -14.82 11.12
CA ALA A 227 11.06 -15.72 11.53
C ALA A 227 12.31 -15.61 10.63
N ALA A 228 12.14 -15.22 9.36
CA ALA A 228 13.26 -14.95 8.46
C ALA A 228 13.90 -13.60 8.77
N LEU A 229 13.07 -12.53 8.87
CA LEU A 229 13.54 -11.18 9.16
C LEU A 229 14.24 -11.06 10.51
N GLU A 230 13.77 -11.77 11.55
CA GLU A 230 14.41 -11.80 12.88
C GLU A 230 15.91 -12.04 12.83
N LYS A 231 16.37 -12.90 11.91
CA LYS A 231 17.80 -13.24 11.75
C LYS A 231 18.62 -12.08 11.20
N GLU A 232 17.97 -11.09 10.62
CA GLU A 232 18.59 -9.96 9.93
C GLU A 232 18.50 -8.66 10.74
N LEU A 233 17.56 -8.55 11.70
CA LEU A 233 17.31 -7.34 12.49
C LEU A 233 18.53 -6.84 13.29
N ALA A 234 19.46 -7.74 13.64
CA ALA A 234 20.70 -7.36 14.32
C ALA A 234 21.67 -6.59 13.41
N THR A 235 21.52 -6.71 12.08
CA THR A 235 22.39 -6.07 11.09
C THR A 235 21.79 -4.78 10.56
N ASN A 236 20.49 -4.78 10.27
CA ASN A 236 19.80 -3.65 9.69
C ASN A 236 18.29 -3.74 10.01
N PRO A 237 17.57 -2.63 10.18
CA PRO A 237 16.12 -2.69 10.28
C PRO A 237 15.49 -3.33 9.03
N ARG A 238 14.25 -3.79 9.18
CA ARG A 238 13.44 -4.32 8.08
C ARG A 238 12.05 -3.74 8.14
N ILE A 239 11.49 -3.45 6.99
CA ILE A 239 10.09 -3.03 6.87
C ILE A 239 9.24 -4.24 6.51
N PHE A 240 8.28 -4.52 7.36
CA PHE A 240 7.22 -5.47 7.12
C PHE A 240 5.96 -4.70 6.71
N ALA A 241 5.71 -4.61 5.41
CA ALA A 241 4.50 -4.00 4.87
C ALA A 241 3.38 -5.05 4.74
N LEU A 242 2.21 -4.76 5.30
CA LEU A 242 1.03 -5.62 5.22
C LEU A 242 -0.01 -4.96 4.31
N GLY A 243 -0.15 -5.46 3.09
CA GLY A 243 -1.13 -4.97 2.11
C GLY A 243 -2.50 -5.64 2.30
N LEU A 244 -3.52 -4.86 2.58
CA LEU A 244 -4.86 -5.33 2.94
C LEU A 244 -5.94 -4.72 2.05
N HIS A 245 -6.98 -5.49 1.76
CA HIS A 245 -8.15 -5.02 1.01
C HIS A 245 -9.44 -5.36 1.81
N PRO A 246 -10.34 -4.40 2.04
CA PRO A 246 -11.53 -4.62 2.87
C PRO A 246 -12.41 -5.80 2.41
N HIS A 247 -12.51 -6.03 1.10
CA HIS A 247 -13.29 -7.13 0.52
C HIS A 247 -12.57 -8.49 0.55
N LEU A 248 -11.30 -8.53 0.93
CA LEU A 248 -10.50 -9.75 1.02
C LEU A 248 -10.28 -10.16 2.47
N ILE A 249 -9.47 -9.42 3.21
CA ILE A 249 -9.20 -9.74 4.63
C ILE A 249 -10.39 -9.41 5.54
N GLY A 250 -11.22 -8.41 5.20
CA GLY A 250 -12.32 -7.91 6.03
C GLY A 250 -13.54 -8.84 6.11
N VAL A 251 -13.53 -9.99 5.43
CA VAL A 251 -14.62 -10.97 5.48
C VAL A 251 -14.59 -11.82 6.77
N PRO A 252 -15.73 -12.33 7.27
CA PRO A 252 -15.82 -12.99 8.60
C PRO A 252 -14.84 -14.13 8.82
N HIS A 253 -14.58 -14.95 7.80
CA HIS A 253 -13.71 -16.13 7.93
C HIS A 253 -12.20 -15.80 7.81
N ARG A 254 -11.83 -14.55 7.52
CA ARG A 254 -10.43 -14.10 7.37
C ARG A 254 -10.01 -13.06 8.39
N ILE A 255 -10.93 -12.20 8.84
CA ILE A 255 -10.60 -11.05 9.68
C ILE A 255 -9.86 -11.43 10.97
N GLY A 256 -10.14 -12.61 11.56
CA GLY A 256 -9.43 -13.11 12.73
C GLY A 256 -7.95 -13.38 12.51
N TYR A 257 -7.50 -13.58 11.27
CA TYR A 257 -6.06 -13.69 10.98
C TYR A 257 -5.38 -12.34 11.01
N LEU A 258 -6.05 -11.28 10.56
CA LEU A 258 -5.53 -9.91 10.72
C LEU A 258 -5.35 -9.59 12.20
N GLU A 259 -6.39 -9.83 12.99
CA GLU A 259 -6.34 -9.61 14.43
C GLU A 259 -5.16 -10.35 15.07
N LYS A 260 -5.00 -11.62 14.74
CA LYS A 260 -3.91 -12.44 15.27
C LYS A 260 -2.52 -11.92 14.86
N MET A 261 -2.34 -11.50 13.60
CA MET A 261 -1.06 -10.96 13.11
C MET A 261 -0.68 -9.68 13.85
N VAL A 262 -1.61 -8.73 14.02
CA VAL A 262 -1.31 -7.48 14.72
C VAL A 262 -1.07 -7.72 16.21
N ASP A 263 -1.78 -8.64 16.86
CA ASP A 263 -1.54 -9.01 18.25
C ASP A 263 -0.18 -9.68 18.45
N ASP A 264 0.27 -10.52 17.50
CA ASP A 264 1.60 -11.12 17.55
C ASP A 264 2.70 -10.06 17.40
N LEU A 265 2.52 -9.08 16.52
CA LEU A 265 3.47 -7.97 16.34
C LEU A 265 3.52 -7.05 17.56
N LEU A 266 2.37 -6.78 18.22
CA LEU A 266 2.30 -5.95 19.41
C LEU A 266 2.96 -6.58 20.65
N ARG A 267 3.10 -7.91 20.69
CA ARG A 267 3.80 -8.60 21.78
C ARG A 267 5.33 -8.52 21.67
N ARG A 268 5.85 -8.01 20.57
CA ARG A 268 7.29 -7.90 20.33
C ARG A 268 7.82 -6.57 20.86
N ASP A 269 8.95 -6.63 21.53
CA ASP A 269 9.63 -5.42 22.07
C ASP A 269 10.40 -4.65 20.99
N ASP A 270 10.75 -5.31 19.89
CA ASP A 270 11.58 -4.81 18.79
C ASP A 270 10.78 -4.25 17.60
N THR A 271 9.47 -4.09 17.76
CA THR A 271 8.55 -3.68 16.69
C THR A 271 8.05 -2.25 16.90
N VAL A 272 8.02 -1.47 15.82
CA VAL A 272 7.38 -0.14 15.75
C VAL A 272 6.42 -0.10 14.54
N PHE A 273 5.22 0.45 14.77
CA PHE A 273 4.26 0.69 13.69
C PHE A 273 4.41 2.13 13.20
N MET A 274 4.55 2.30 11.89
CA MET A 274 4.75 3.61 11.27
C MET A 274 3.91 3.73 10.00
N THR A 275 3.43 4.95 9.74
CA THR A 275 2.84 5.28 8.43
C THR A 275 3.93 5.44 7.37
N GLY A 276 3.56 5.43 6.08
CA GLY A 276 4.51 5.63 5.00
C GLY A 276 5.26 6.96 5.10
N SER A 277 4.60 8.05 5.48
CA SER A 277 5.25 9.35 5.70
C SER A 277 6.24 9.31 6.85
N GLN A 278 5.94 8.63 7.95
CA GLN A 278 6.88 8.48 9.07
C GLN A 278 8.12 7.66 8.66
N ILE A 279 7.92 6.61 7.87
CA ILE A 279 9.03 5.81 7.33
C ILE A 279 9.87 6.65 6.36
N ALA A 280 9.24 7.45 5.50
CA ALA A 280 9.95 8.36 4.60
C ALA A 280 10.78 9.38 5.38
N ASP A 281 10.23 10.00 6.42
CA ASP A 281 10.94 10.96 7.28
C ASP A 281 12.14 10.32 7.99
N TRP A 282 11.94 9.11 8.55
CA TRP A 282 13.03 8.34 9.14
C TRP A 282 14.14 8.04 8.13
N PHE A 283 13.78 7.61 6.93
CA PHE A 283 14.76 7.26 5.89
C PHE A 283 15.52 8.48 5.37
N ILE A 284 14.83 9.62 5.17
CA ILE A 284 15.46 10.90 4.79
C ILE A 284 16.47 11.35 5.85
N ALA A 285 16.10 11.23 7.15
CA ALA A 285 16.99 11.58 8.24
C ALA A 285 18.20 10.64 8.41
N ALA A 286 18.09 9.41 7.92
CA ALA A 286 19.14 8.40 8.04
C ALA A 286 20.25 8.51 6.97
N GLY A 287 20.05 9.24 5.87
CA GLY A 287 21.07 9.39 4.82
C GLY A 287 20.66 10.32 3.70
N GLU A 288 21.66 10.96 3.11
CA GLU A 288 21.45 11.82 1.94
C GLU A 288 21.08 10.99 0.70
N PRO A 289 20.15 11.49 -0.15
CA PRO A 289 19.94 10.90 -1.45
C PRO A 289 21.23 10.91 -2.27
N PRO A 290 21.43 9.92 -3.16
CA PRO A 290 22.58 9.97 -4.06
C PRO A 290 22.54 11.30 -4.81
N THR A 291 23.67 11.99 -4.83
CA THR A 291 23.83 13.19 -5.68
C THR A 291 23.52 12.78 -7.11
N ALA A 292 22.71 13.57 -7.79
CA ALA A 292 22.49 13.41 -9.22
C ALA A 292 23.85 13.53 -9.90
N ALA A 293 24.49 12.43 -10.12
CA ALA A 293 25.79 12.39 -10.72
C ALA A 293 26.04 11.06 -11.42
N ASP A 294 26.62 11.26 -12.52
CA ASP A 294 27.57 10.39 -13.21
C ASP A 294 26.99 9.22 -13.96
#